data_461e463a3a7a614d99a42e567a283ff3
#
_entry.id   461e463a3a7a614d99a42e567a283ff3
#
_cell.length_a   1.000
_cell.length_b   1.000
_cell.length_c   1.000
_cell.angle_alpha   90.00
_cell.angle_beta   90.00
_cell.angle_gamma   90.00
#
_symmetry.space_group_name_H-M   'P 1'
#
loop_
_entity.id
_entity.type
_entity.pdbx_description
1 polymer ?
#
loop_
_entity_poly.entity_id
_entity_poly.type
_entity_poly.pdbx_seq_one_letter_code
_entity_poly.pdbx_strand_id
1 'polypeptide(L)'
;MRRGSVLPAWGALATVLLRARALLAQAETAPTPAAEAQPFDWEWLKGQARELARQPFTPLGEDRPPQLQALTWDQYNAIRFRPDHALWVGTDLAFQIQFFHLGIFYRHAVQIYQVDDGQARRIAYDPAMFDYGPNKFDPPLPPDLGFAGFRVHFHEDFRQDVAVFEGASYFRATDRDSQYGMSCRGLAVDTGLSRPEEFPVFTRFWLVRPRPSDTVLTVYALLEGESATGAYRFGVAPGGITVMDVDALVIARKPIERIGLAPLTSMYQFGENDPIPDSSTTVGPGPSPWTSRWRR
;
A
#
# COMPACT_ATOMS: atom_id res chain seq x y z
N MET A 1 -22.03 -81.49 18.08
CA MET A 1 -22.13 -80.51 16.99
C MET A 1 -22.20 -79.11 17.59
N ARG A 2 -21.10 -78.39 17.61
CA ARG A 2 -21.05 -76.99 18.04
C ARG A 2 -20.66 -76.12 16.82
N ARG A 3 -21.55 -75.26 16.41
CA ARG A 3 -21.30 -74.31 15.33
C ARG A 3 -20.58 -73.06 15.92
N GLY A 4 -19.37 -72.79 15.52
CA GLY A 4 -18.64 -71.55 15.81
C GLY A 4 -19.04 -70.50 14.80
N SER A 5 -19.49 -69.34 15.28
CA SER A 5 -19.78 -68.16 14.48
C SER A 5 -18.50 -67.30 14.36
N VAL A 6 -18.03 -67.12 13.14
CA VAL A 6 -16.91 -66.20 12.78
C VAL A 6 -17.52 -64.83 12.51
N LEU A 7 -17.20 -63.83 13.34
CA LEU A 7 -17.52 -62.42 13.10
C LEU A 7 -16.46 -61.79 12.14
N PRO A 8 -16.86 -60.96 11.17
CA PRO A 8 -15.94 -60.41 10.22
C PRO A 8 -15.17 -59.21 10.79
N ALA A 9 -13.86 -59.22 10.62
CA ALA A 9 -12.89 -58.20 11.07
C ALA A 9 -12.86 -56.91 10.22
N TRP A 10 -14.00 -56.41 9.76
CA TRP A 10 -14.08 -55.25 8.86
C TRP A 10 -14.44 -53.92 9.57
N GLY A 11 -14.72 -53.94 10.85
CA GLY A 11 -15.12 -52.75 11.61
C GLY A 11 -13.95 -51.86 12.08
N ALA A 12 -12.74 -52.40 12.19
CA ALA A 12 -11.63 -51.70 12.79
C ALA A 12 -10.88 -50.78 11.82
N LEU A 13 -10.88 -51.08 10.50
CA LEU A 13 -10.16 -50.27 9.50
C LEU A 13 -10.91 -48.95 9.15
N ALA A 14 -12.23 -48.97 9.15
CA ALA A 14 -13.03 -47.79 8.84
C ALA A 14 -12.94 -46.72 9.93
N THR A 15 -12.80 -47.09 11.19
CA THR A 15 -12.70 -46.15 12.32
C THR A 15 -11.34 -45.47 12.39
N VAL A 16 -10.25 -46.10 11.95
CA VAL A 16 -8.91 -45.52 11.90
C VAL A 16 -8.78 -44.53 10.76
N LEU A 17 -9.40 -44.82 9.61
CA LEU A 17 -9.39 -43.89 8.43
C LEU A 17 -10.24 -42.63 8.67
N LEU A 18 -11.35 -42.74 9.41
CA LEU A 18 -12.15 -41.57 9.79
C LEU A 18 -11.44 -40.67 10.81
N ARG A 19 -10.70 -41.24 11.75
CA ARG A 19 -9.89 -40.46 12.71
C ARG A 19 -8.67 -39.81 12.06
N ALA A 20 -8.03 -40.46 11.08
CA ALA A 20 -6.92 -39.84 10.32
C ALA A 20 -7.40 -38.67 9.44
N ARG A 21 -8.59 -38.74 8.83
CA ARG A 21 -9.19 -37.63 8.08
C ARG A 21 -9.59 -36.45 8.97
N ALA A 22 -10.09 -36.70 10.18
CA ALA A 22 -10.44 -35.67 11.17
C ALA A 22 -9.18 -34.96 11.71
N LEU A 23 -8.05 -35.66 11.85
CA LEU A 23 -6.77 -35.08 12.26
C LEU A 23 -6.09 -34.27 11.15
N LEU A 24 -6.25 -34.62 9.86
CA LEU A 24 -5.76 -33.84 8.72
C LEU A 24 -6.63 -32.60 8.46
N ALA A 25 -7.92 -32.64 8.76
CA ALA A 25 -8.80 -31.46 8.65
C ALA A 25 -8.60 -30.42 9.78
N GLN A 26 -7.94 -30.78 10.89
CA GLN A 26 -7.58 -29.86 11.98
C GLN A 26 -6.18 -29.24 11.84
N ALA A 27 -5.39 -29.64 10.85
CA ALA A 27 -4.09 -29.05 10.58
C ALA A 27 -4.16 -27.78 9.69
N GLU A 28 -5.36 -27.37 9.29
CA GLU A 28 -5.57 -26.30 8.28
C GLU A 28 -6.30 -25.10 8.87
N THR A 29 -5.87 -24.58 9.98
CA THR A 29 -6.05 -23.18 10.39
C THR A 29 -5.29 -22.93 11.70
N ALA A 30 -3.98 -22.94 11.65
CA ALA A 30 -3.24 -22.19 12.65
C ALA A 30 -3.39 -20.71 12.28
N PRO A 31 -3.97 -19.85 13.13
CA PRO A 31 -3.99 -18.43 12.85
C PRO A 31 -2.55 -17.96 12.68
N THR A 32 -2.26 -17.28 11.58
CA THR A 32 -0.97 -16.55 11.40
C THR A 32 -0.73 -15.79 12.70
N PRO A 33 0.41 -15.96 13.38
CA PRO A 33 0.65 -15.30 14.65
C PRO A 33 0.44 -13.79 14.43
N ALA A 34 -0.43 -13.20 15.25
CA ALA A 34 -0.67 -11.77 15.22
C ALA A 34 0.70 -11.08 15.35
N ALA A 35 1.06 -10.26 14.36
CA ALA A 35 2.33 -9.59 14.35
C ALA A 35 2.51 -8.86 15.68
N GLU A 36 3.66 -9.08 16.36
CA GLU A 36 3.94 -8.45 17.64
C GLU A 36 3.82 -6.93 17.52
N ALA A 37 3.14 -6.33 18.49
CA ALA A 37 3.05 -4.88 18.57
C ALA A 37 4.39 -4.30 18.96
N GLN A 38 4.80 -3.21 18.33
CA GLN A 38 6.05 -2.52 18.64
C GLN A 38 5.77 -1.04 18.93
N PRO A 39 6.47 -0.42 19.89
CA PRO A 39 6.35 1.01 20.15
C PRO A 39 6.67 1.80 18.88
N PHE A 40 5.87 2.83 18.62
CA PHE A 40 6.03 3.70 17.45
C PHE A 40 5.66 5.14 17.79
N ASP A 41 6.53 6.07 17.40
CA ASP A 41 6.27 7.50 17.36
C ASP A 41 7.09 8.19 16.26
N TRP A 42 6.88 9.49 16.10
CA TRP A 42 7.58 10.29 15.10
C TRP A 42 9.10 10.38 15.34
N GLU A 43 9.55 10.45 16.58
CA GLU A 43 10.97 10.53 16.91
C GLU A 43 11.68 9.19 16.61
N TRP A 44 11.02 8.09 16.92
CA TRP A 44 11.49 6.77 16.56
C TRP A 44 11.67 6.63 15.03
N LEU A 45 10.67 7.06 14.23
CA LEU A 45 10.76 6.99 12.77
C LEU A 45 11.90 7.84 12.22
N LYS A 46 12.09 9.06 12.74
CA LYS A 46 13.23 9.91 12.40
C LYS A 46 14.56 9.25 12.78
N GLY A 47 14.60 8.54 13.90
CA GLY A 47 15.74 7.72 14.34
C GLY A 47 16.04 6.60 13.34
N GLN A 48 15.03 5.89 12.85
CA GLN A 48 15.18 4.85 11.81
C GLN A 48 15.76 5.43 10.51
N ALA A 49 15.24 6.56 10.04
CA ALA A 49 15.79 7.21 8.84
C ALA A 49 17.27 7.61 9.02
N ARG A 50 17.65 8.14 10.21
CA ARG A 50 19.05 8.47 10.51
C ARG A 50 19.94 7.24 10.53
N GLU A 51 19.46 6.14 11.10
CA GLU A 51 20.24 4.90 11.16
C GLU A 51 20.44 4.31 9.77
N LEU A 52 19.38 4.25 8.95
CA LEU A 52 19.48 3.81 7.57
C LEU A 52 20.44 4.67 6.74
N ALA A 53 20.50 5.98 7.00
CA ALA A 53 21.43 6.87 6.30
C ALA A 53 22.91 6.55 6.57
N ARG A 54 23.24 5.92 7.71
CA ARG A 54 24.61 5.52 8.07
C ARG A 54 25.02 4.17 7.47
N GLN A 55 24.04 3.40 7.02
CA GLN A 55 24.28 2.06 6.47
C GLN A 55 24.41 2.14 4.93
N PRO A 56 25.19 1.28 4.30
CA PRO A 56 25.17 1.14 2.85
C PRO A 56 23.75 0.87 2.34
N PHE A 57 23.42 1.46 1.21
CA PHE A 57 22.13 1.17 0.56
C PHE A 57 22.10 -0.27 0.05
N THR A 58 21.03 -0.97 0.37
CA THR A 58 20.74 -2.29 -0.19
C THR A 58 19.60 -2.13 -1.19
N PRO A 59 19.84 -2.38 -2.48
CA PRO A 59 18.78 -2.32 -3.49
C PRO A 59 17.62 -3.26 -3.12
N LEU A 60 16.40 -2.78 -3.34
CA LEU A 60 15.20 -3.61 -3.15
C LEU A 60 15.18 -4.72 -4.19
N GLY A 61 14.80 -5.91 -3.76
CA GLY A 61 14.59 -7.06 -4.63
C GLY A 61 13.30 -6.97 -5.44
N GLU A 62 13.03 -7.99 -6.22
CA GLU A 62 11.76 -8.17 -6.93
C GLU A 62 10.83 -9.05 -6.06
N ASP A 63 9.75 -8.48 -5.54
CA ASP A 63 8.81 -9.19 -4.66
C ASP A 63 7.64 -9.84 -5.44
N ARG A 64 7.46 -9.47 -6.71
CA ARG A 64 6.40 -10.06 -7.54
C ARG A 64 6.79 -11.47 -8.00
N PRO A 65 5.95 -12.47 -7.76
CA PRO A 65 6.13 -13.77 -8.39
C PRO A 65 5.96 -13.69 -9.92
N PRO A 66 6.51 -14.64 -10.69
CA PRO A 66 6.47 -14.60 -12.16
C PRO A 66 5.06 -14.44 -12.74
N GLN A 67 4.03 -15.00 -12.09
CA GLN A 67 2.65 -14.89 -12.52
C GLN A 67 2.14 -13.44 -12.53
N LEU A 68 2.59 -12.61 -11.59
CA LEU A 68 2.22 -11.18 -11.52
C LEU A 68 3.06 -10.32 -12.44
N GLN A 69 4.28 -10.77 -12.78
CA GLN A 69 5.12 -10.09 -13.77
C GLN A 69 4.55 -10.22 -15.19
N ALA A 70 3.90 -11.35 -15.47
CA ALA A 70 3.34 -11.69 -16.78
C ALA A 70 1.95 -11.11 -17.05
N LEU A 71 1.32 -10.44 -16.08
CA LEU A 71 -0.02 -9.86 -16.24
C LEU A 71 -0.05 -8.79 -17.33
N THR A 72 -1.09 -8.83 -18.16
CA THR A 72 -1.45 -7.69 -19.01
C THR A 72 -2.10 -6.58 -18.18
N TRP A 73 -2.22 -5.39 -18.75
CA TRP A 73 -2.91 -4.27 -18.12
C TRP A 73 -4.37 -4.62 -17.74
N ASP A 74 -5.11 -5.26 -18.64
CA ASP A 74 -6.50 -5.64 -18.38
C ASP A 74 -6.62 -6.68 -17.28
N GLN A 75 -5.71 -7.66 -17.26
CA GLN A 75 -5.65 -8.66 -16.20
C GLN A 75 -5.35 -8.02 -14.84
N TYR A 76 -4.41 -7.09 -14.77
CA TYR A 76 -4.10 -6.38 -13.55
C TYR A 76 -5.28 -5.53 -13.08
N ASN A 77 -5.93 -4.79 -13.99
CA ASN A 77 -7.11 -3.98 -13.68
C ASN A 77 -8.33 -4.81 -13.25
N ALA A 78 -8.36 -6.09 -13.57
CA ALA A 78 -9.41 -7.00 -13.09
C ALA A 78 -9.21 -7.40 -11.62
N ILE A 79 -8.01 -7.23 -11.05
CA ILE A 79 -7.76 -7.46 -9.63
C ILE A 79 -8.28 -6.26 -8.85
N ARG A 80 -9.28 -6.50 -7.99
CA ARG A 80 -9.93 -5.44 -7.21
C ARG A 80 -9.88 -5.77 -5.72
N PHE A 81 -9.59 -4.75 -4.92
CA PHE A 81 -9.73 -4.88 -3.47
C PHE A 81 -11.22 -5.00 -3.10
N ARG A 82 -11.53 -5.88 -2.17
CA ARG A 82 -12.89 -6.10 -1.68
C ARG A 82 -13.21 -5.10 -0.57
N PRO A 83 -14.19 -4.19 -0.75
CA PRO A 83 -14.49 -3.14 0.22
C PRO A 83 -14.89 -3.65 1.61
N ASP A 84 -15.44 -4.87 1.70
CA ASP A 84 -15.79 -5.54 2.95
C ASP A 84 -14.57 -5.99 3.77
N HIS A 85 -13.37 -5.93 3.21
CA HIS A 85 -12.08 -6.16 3.87
C HIS A 85 -11.30 -4.87 4.16
N ALA A 86 -11.90 -3.68 3.91
CA ALA A 86 -11.21 -2.42 4.17
C ALA A 86 -10.85 -2.29 5.65
N LEU A 87 -9.65 -1.75 5.92
CA LEU A 87 -9.28 -1.44 7.29
C LEU A 87 -10.29 -0.44 7.87
N TRP A 88 -10.78 -0.71 9.07
CA TRP A 88 -11.81 0.04 9.80
C TRP A 88 -13.23 -0.04 9.23
N VAL A 89 -13.50 -0.95 8.28
CA VAL A 89 -14.86 -1.20 7.82
C VAL A 89 -15.75 -1.66 8.98
N GLY A 90 -17.02 -1.22 8.97
CA GLY A 90 -17.99 -1.58 10.03
C GLY A 90 -17.75 -0.89 11.39
N THR A 91 -16.88 0.11 11.44
CA THR A 91 -16.66 0.97 12.62
C THR A 91 -17.34 2.33 12.43
N ASP A 92 -17.37 3.15 13.49
CA ASP A 92 -17.85 4.53 13.48
C ASP A 92 -16.77 5.55 13.04
N LEU A 93 -15.64 5.07 12.53
CA LEU A 93 -14.54 5.93 12.09
C LEU A 93 -14.85 6.60 10.75
N ALA A 94 -14.39 7.83 10.59
CA ALA A 94 -14.60 8.60 9.36
C ALA A 94 -13.78 8.10 8.17
N PHE A 95 -12.80 7.25 8.39
CA PHE A 95 -11.89 6.77 7.35
C PHE A 95 -11.96 5.26 7.16
N GLN A 96 -11.70 4.82 5.93
CA GLN A 96 -11.45 3.42 5.57
C GLN A 96 -10.24 3.34 4.64
N ILE A 97 -9.49 2.24 4.71
CA ILE A 97 -8.31 2.02 3.88
C ILE A 97 -8.50 0.77 3.03
N GLN A 98 -8.23 0.88 1.75
CA GLN A 98 -8.16 -0.23 0.82
C GLN A 98 -6.74 -0.34 0.26
N PHE A 99 -6.26 -1.56 0.04
CA PHE A 99 -4.88 -1.81 -0.36
C PHE A 99 -4.77 -2.10 -1.85
N PHE A 100 -3.59 -1.79 -2.43
CA PHE A 100 -3.26 -2.12 -3.81
C PHE A 100 -2.49 -3.43 -3.89
N HIS A 101 -2.85 -4.24 -4.88
CA HIS A 101 -2.16 -5.49 -5.18
C HIS A 101 -0.84 -5.21 -5.93
N LEU A 102 0.18 -6.06 -5.71
CA LEU A 102 1.39 -6.07 -6.54
C LEU A 102 1.06 -6.52 -7.96
N GLY A 103 1.85 -6.09 -8.92
CA GLY A 103 1.74 -6.50 -10.31
C GLY A 103 2.24 -5.44 -11.29
N ILE A 104 2.41 -5.77 -12.54
CA ILE A 104 2.88 -4.91 -13.64
C ILE A 104 4.05 -4.00 -13.21
N PHE A 105 3.77 -2.74 -12.81
CA PHE A 105 4.77 -1.75 -12.42
C PHE A 105 5.14 -1.78 -10.94
N TYR A 106 4.29 -2.36 -10.10
CA TYR A 106 4.48 -2.42 -8.65
C TYR A 106 5.30 -3.65 -8.29
N ARG A 107 6.63 -3.46 -8.25
CA ARG A 107 7.62 -4.54 -8.08
C ARG A 107 7.89 -4.88 -6.64
N HIS A 108 7.80 -3.87 -5.75
CA HIS A 108 8.21 -3.99 -4.36
C HIS A 108 7.00 -3.91 -3.45
N ALA A 109 6.92 -4.83 -2.51
CA ALA A 109 5.93 -4.79 -1.46
C ALA A 109 6.28 -3.73 -0.42
N VAL A 110 5.29 -2.96 -0.02
CA VAL A 110 5.41 -2.06 1.13
C VAL A 110 4.90 -2.74 2.38
N GLN A 111 5.58 -2.52 3.50
CA GLN A 111 5.11 -2.97 4.80
C GLN A 111 4.16 -1.91 5.37
N ILE A 112 2.94 -2.30 5.69
CA ILE A 112 1.94 -1.38 6.23
C ILE A 112 1.60 -1.79 7.65
N TYR A 113 1.56 -0.81 8.55
CA TYR A 113 1.27 -0.98 9.96
C TYR A 113 0.07 -0.12 10.35
N GLN A 114 -0.78 -0.64 11.21
CA GLN A 114 -1.73 0.19 11.96
C GLN A 114 -1.07 0.60 13.28
N VAL A 115 -1.20 1.88 13.63
CA VAL A 115 -0.77 2.40 14.92
C VAL A 115 -2.00 2.70 15.77
N ASP A 116 -2.07 2.14 16.96
CA ASP A 116 -3.11 2.34 17.94
C ASP A 116 -2.45 2.57 19.30
N ASP A 117 -2.74 3.69 19.96
CA ASP A 117 -2.12 4.08 21.24
C ASP A 117 -0.57 3.95 21.25
N GLY A 118 0.09 4.41 20.19
CA GLY A 118 1.56 4.36 20.07
C GLY A 118 2.13 2.97 19.85
N GLN A 119 1.29 1.97 19.53
CA GLN A 119 1.71 0.61 19.22
C GLN A 119 1.44 0.30 17.74
N ALA A 120 2.49 -0.01 16.99
CA ALA A 120 2.40 -0.41 15.59
C ALA A 120 2.24 -1.92 15.47
N ARG A 121 1.24 -2.37 14.71
CA ARG A 121 1.05 -3.77 14.32
C ARG A 121 1.03 -3.89 12.81
N ARG A 122 1.80 -4.83 12.27
CA ARG A 122 1.84 -5.07 10.82
C ARG A 122 0.49 -5.57 10.35
N ILE A 123 -0.01 -5.00 9.25
CA ILE A 123 -1.19 -5.50 8.55
C ILE A 123 -0.73 -6.64 7.65
N ALA A 124 -1.24 -7.84 7.92
CA ALA A 124 -0.94 -9.02 7.13
C ALA A 124 -1.69 -8.95 5.78
N TYR A 125 -1.02 -9.35 4.71
CA TYR A 125 -1.68 -9.60 3.43
C TYR A 125 -2.51 -10.89 3.54
N ASP A 126 -3.70 -10.86 2.97
CA ASP A 126 -4.56 -12.03 2.80
C ASP A 126 -5.11 -12.01 1.36
N PRO A 127 -4.89 -13.05 0.56
CA PRO A 127 -5.47 -13.16 -0.77
C PRO A 127 -7.00 -12.96 -0.80
N ALA A 128 -7.71 -13.30 0.26
CA ALA A 128 -9.16 -13.10 0.38
C ALA A 128 -9.58 -11.62 0.37
N MET A 129 -8.66 -10.69 0.61
CA MET A 129 -8.91 -9.25 0.49
C MET A 129 -9.15 -8.79 -0.95
N PHE A 130 -8.87 -9.66 -1.94
CA PHE A 130 -8.94 -9.29 -3.35
C PHE A 130 -9.90 -10.19 -4.12
N ASP A 131 -10.60 -9.58 -5.06
CA ASP A 131 -11.29 -10.27 -6.14
C ASP A 131 -10.36 -10.25 -7.37
N TYR A 132 -9.98 -11.42 -7.83
CA TYR A 132 -9.07 -11.58 -8.96
C TYR A 132 -9.76 -11.57 -10.32
N GLY A 133 -11.09 -11.45 -10.35
CA GLY A 133 -11.88 -11.51 -11.58
C GLY A 133 -11.64 -12.80 -12.36
N PRO A 134 -11.32 -12.72 -13.66
CA PRO A 134 -11.05 -13.90 -14.48
C PRO A 134 -9.67 -14.52 -14.26
N ASN A 135 -8.78 -13.86 -13.51
CA ASN A 135 -7.40 -14.33 -13.34
C ASN A 135 -7.37 -15.61 -12.49
N LYS A 136 -6.56 -16.57 -12.94
CA LYS A 136 -6.26 -17.80 -12.21
C LYS A 136 -4.76 -17.92 -12.09
N PHE A 137 -4.30 -18.18 -10.86
CA PHE A 137 -2.88 -18.35 -10.58
C PHE A 137 -2.58 -19.80 -10.22
N ASP A 138 -1.67 -20.42 -11.00
CA ASP A 138 -1.17 -21.75 -10.77
C ASP A 138 0.38 -21.71 -10.90
N PRO A 139 1.11 -21.99 -9.80
CA PRO A 139 0.62 -22.21 -8.43
C PRO A 139 -0.09 -20.98 -7.84
N PRO A 140 -0.83 -21.13 -6.72
CA PRO A 140 -1.45 -20.00 -6.01
C PRO A 140 -0.42 -18.93 -5.62
N LEU A 141 -0.88 -17.67 -5.52
CA LEU A 141 -0.03 -16.58 -5.06
C LEU A 141 0.44 -16.81 -3.61
N PRO A 142 1.65 -16.33 -3.26
CA PRO A 142 2.15 -16.42 -1.89
C PRO A 142 1.18 -15.77 -0.89
N PRO A 143 0.94 -16.39 0.28
CA PRO A 143 0.02 -15.85 1.30
C PRO A 143 0.59 -14.61 2.02
N ASP A 144 1.84 -14.28 1.80
CA ASP A 144 2.58 -13.16 2.41
C ASP A 144 3.06 -12.14 1.37
N LEU A 145 2.41 -12.09 0.20
CA LEU A 145 2.81 -11.27 -0.93
C LEU A 145 3.00 -9.78 -0.59
N GLY A 146 2.21 -9.24 0.33
CA GLY A 146 2.24 -7.83 0.70
C GLY A 146 1.43 -6.94 -0.26
N PHE A 147 1.59 -5.62 -0.13
CA PHE A 147 0.79 -4.60 -0.82
C PHE A 147 1.69 -3.67 -1.63
N ALA A 148 1.17 -3.09 -2.71
CA ALA A 148 1.87 -2.06 -3.49
C ALA A 148 1.73 -0.66 -2.89
N GLY A 149 0.72 -0.46 -2.05
CA GLY A 149 0.33 0.80 -1.44
C GLY A 149 -1.12 0.74 -0.97
N PHE A 150 -1.73 1.88 -0.79
CA PHE A 150 -3.11 1.96 -0.32
C PHE A 150 -3.79 3.26 -0.75
N ARG A 151 -5.12 3.25 -0.67
CA ARG A 151 -5.98 4.42 -0.85
C ARG A 151 -6.81 4.67 0.40
N VAL A 152 -7.06 5.94 0.65
CA VAL A 152 -7.86 6.45 1.77
C VAL A 152 -9.23 6.82 1.26
N HIS A 153 -10.26 6.33 1.93
CA HIS A 153 -11.65 6.69 1.72
C HIS A 153 -12.17 7.46 2.93
N PHE A 154 -13.15 8.34 2.70
CA PHE A 154 -13.74 9.18 3.73
C PHE A 154 -15.25 9.00 3.79
N HIS A 155 -15.86 9.21 4.96
CA HIS A 155 -17.25 8.85 5.25
C HIS A 155 -18.31 9.55 4.37
N GLU A 156 -17.97 10.63 3.69
CA GLU A 156 -18.89 11.29 2.77
C GLU A 156 -19.24 10.38 1.57
N ASP A 157 -18.27 9.64 1.06
CA ASP A 157 -18.46 8.58 0.06
C ASP A 157 -17.33 7.55 0.09
N PHE A 158 -17.53 6.43 0.76
CA PHE A 158 -16.53 5.34 0.80
C PHE A 158 -16.30 4.62 -0.54
N ARG A 159 -17.02 4.97 -1.61
CA ARG A 159 -16.77 4.43 -2.96
C ARG A 159 -15.64 5.16 -3.67
N GLN A 160 -15.30 6.38 -3.22
CA GLN A 160 -14.27 7.23 -3.82
C GLN A 160 -13.09 7.39 -2.87
N ASP A 161 -11.89 7.39 -3.44
CA ASP A 161 -10.69 7.68 -2.67
C ASP A 161 -10.46 9.20 -2.57
N VAL A 162 -10.04 9.66 -1.42
CA VAL A 162 -9.64 11.05 -1.16
C VAL A 162 -8.12 11.22 -1.17
N ALA A 163 -7.37 10.13 -1.00
CA ALA A 163 -5.92 10.12 -1.11
C ALA A 163 -5.39 8.74 -1.50
N VAL A 164 -4.24 8.73 -2.16
CA VAL A 164 -3.53 7.53 -2.61
C VAL A 164 -2.06 7.65 -2.20
N PHE A 165 -1.49 6.53 -1.76
CA PHE A 165 -0.07 6.37 -1.43
C PHE A 165 0.48 5.10 -2.05
N GLU A 166 1.61 5.21 -2.74
CA GLU A 166 2.26 4.09 -3.42
C GLU A 166 3.72 3.95 -2.99
N GLY A 167 4.21 2.72 -2.97
CA GLY A 167 5.60 2.42 -2.63
C GLY A 167 6.63 3.10 -3.54
N ALA A 168 6.28 3.40 -4.79
CA ALA A 168 7.12 4.19 -5.69
C ALA A 168 7.35 5.66 -5.24
N SER A 169 7.06 5.98 -3.98
CA SER A 169 7.07 7.31 -3.34
C SER A 169 6.10 8.33 -3.94
N TYR A 170 5.05 7.86 -4.61
CA TYR A 170 3.99 8.73 -5.11
C TYR A 170 2.86 8.84 -4.10
N PHE A 171 2.33 10.06 -3.98
CA PHE A 171 1.11 10.31 -3.24
C PHE A 171 0.26 11.36 -3.98
N ARG A 172 -1.05 11.25 -3.82
CA ARG A 172 -2.02 12.09 -4.50
C ARG A 172 -3.22 12.32 -3.59
N ALA A 173 -3.80 13.52 -3.66
CA ALA A 173 -5.12 13.81 -3.11
C ALA A 173 -6.13 13.99 -4.24
N THR A 174 -7.40 13.72 -3.93
CA THR A 174 -8.54 13.88 -4.82
C THR A 174 -9.54 14.78 -4.11
N ASP A 175 -10.15 15.72 -4.80
CA ASP A 175 -11.18 16.57 -4.23
C ASP A 175 -12.57 15.90 -4.21
N ARG A 176 -13.56 16.62 -3.68
CA ARG A 176 -14.95 16.12 -3.60
C ARG A 176 -15.55 15.81 -4.97
N ASP A 177 -15.17 16.55 -5.99
CA ASP A 177 -15.68 16.36 -7.35
C ASP A 177 -14.95 15.24 -8.10
N SER A 178 -14.12 14.48 -7.38
CA SER A 178 -13.31 13.36 -7.88
C SER A 178 -12.36 13.75 -9.01
N GLN A 179 -11.96 15.02 -9.04
CA GLN A 179 -10.95 15.46 -9.97
C GLN A 179 -9.58 15.01 -9.46
N TYR A 180 -8.93 14.17 -10.25
CA TYR A 180 -7.57 13.73 -9.97
C TYR A 180 -6.61 14.87 -10.28
N GLY A 181 -5.96 15.38 -9.22
CA GLY A 181 -4.83 16.27 -9.37
C GLY A 181 -3.56 15.54 -9.81
N MET A 182 -2.49 16.31 -9.95
CA MET A 182 -1.15 15.75 -10.20
C MET A 182 -0.69 14.94 -8.99
N SER A 183 0.04 13.85 -9.24
CA SER A 183 0.72 13.12 -8.17
C SER A 183 1.98 13.88 -7.74
N CYS A 184 2.28 13.84 -6.43
CA CYS A 184 3.55 14.30 -5.89
C CYS A 184 4.47 13.10 -5.69
N ARG A 185 5.77 13.29 -5.90
CA ARG A 185 6.80 12.36 -5.43
C ARG A 185 7.31 12.81 -4.06
N GLY A 186 7.60 11.85 -3.20
CA GLY A 186 8.22 12.14 -1.90
C GLY A 186 9.54 12.88 -2.07
N LEU A 187 10.39 12.38 -2.98
CA LEU A 187 11.69 12.96 -3.28
C LEU A 187 12.06 12.68 -4.74
N ALA A 188 12.62 13.68 -5.43
CA ALA A 188 13.30 13.51 -6.69
C ALA A 188 14.80 13.78 -6.53
N VAL A 189 15.61 12.91 -7.09
CA VAL A 189 17.08 13.00 -7.03
C VAL A 189 17.64 13.01 -8.44
N ASP A 190 18.39 14.04 -8.77
CA ASP A 190 19.10 14.22 -10.03
C ASP A 190 18.21 14.24 -11.29
N THR A 191 16.95 14.65 -11.13
CA THR A 191 15.99 14.77 -12.24
C THR A 191 16.45 15.82 -13.26
N GLY A 192 16.39 15.47 -14.55
CA GLY A 192 16.72 16.35 -15.65
C GLY A 192 18.23 16.63 -15.80
N LEU A 193 19.09 15.77 -15.29
CA LEU A 193 20.52 15.75 -15.55
C LEU A 193 20.84 14.85 -16.76
N SER A 194 22.10 14.89 -17.22
CA SER A 194 22.57 14.00 -18.32
C SER A 194 22.77 12.54 -17.90
N ARG A 195 22.66 12.25 -16.61
CA ARG A 195 22.70 10.90 -16.04
C ARG A 195 21.33 10.43 -15.62
N PRO A 196 21.12 9.11 -15.41
CA PRO A 196 19.85 8.58 -14.93
C PRO A 196 19.45 9.22 -13.60
N GLU A 197 18.16 9.51 -13.48
CA GLU A 197 17.55 9.97 -12.23
C GLU A 197 17.39 8.79 -11.25
N GLU A 198 17.52 9.07 -9.96
CA GLU A 198 17.25 8.11 -8.91
C GLU A 198 15.79 8.21 -8.45
N PHE A 199 15.18 7.06 -8.17
CA PHE A 199 13.81 6.94 -7.67
C PHE A 199 13.79 6.37 -6.25
N PRO A 200 13.94 7.20 -5.20
CA PRO A 200 13.71 6.74 -3.83
C PRO A 200 12.27 6.25 -3.67
N VAL A 201 12.06 5.27 -2.80
CA VAL A 201 10.78 4.60 -2.62
C VAL A 201 10.32 4.64 -1.16
N PHE A 202 9.01 4.64 -0.93
CA PHE A 202 8.46 4.35 0.38
C PHE A 202 8.45 2.84 0.60
N THR A 203 9.17 2.38 1.61
CA THR A 203 9.26 0.95 1.95
C THR A 203 8.29 0.55 3.06
N ARG A 204 7.90 1.51 3.90
CA ARG A 204 7.02 1.26 5.04
C ARG A 204 6.05 2.42 5.26
N PHE A 205 4.84 2.07 5.68
CA PHE A 205 3.81 3.04 6.09
C PHE A 205 3.23 2.68 7.45
N TRP A 206 2.86 3.70 8.22
CA TRP A 206 2.15 3.57 9.49
C TRP A 206 0.90 4.42 9.45
N LEU A 207 -0.25 3.76 9.57
CA LEU A 207 -1.59 4.36 9.55
C LEU A 207 -2.06 4.53 11.00
N VAL A 208 -2.14 5.76 11.46
CA VAL A 208 -2.64 6.03 12.81
C VAL A 208 -4.15 5.83 12.81
N ARG A 209 -4.64 4.94 13.70
CA ARG A 209 -6.07 4.74 13.86
C ARG A 209 -6.71 6.05 14.34
N PRO A 210 -7.63 6.65 13.58
CA PRO A 210 -8.29 7.89 13.99
C PRO A 210 -9.29 7.61 15.12
N ARG A 211 -9.64 8.66 15.86
CA ARG A 211 -10.81 8.63 16.74
C ARG A 211 -12.08 8.89 15.93
N PRO A 212 -13.27 8.54 16.41
CA PRO A 212 -14.52 8.78 15.68
C PRO A 212 -14.77 10.25 15.29
N SER A 213 -14.25 11.19 16.07
CA SER A 213 -14.37 12.64 15.81
C SER A 213 -13.29 13.22 14.92
N ASP A 214 -12.27 12.44 14.56
CA ASP A 214 -11.14 12.98 13.80
C ASP A 214 -11.50 13.11 12.32
N THR A 215 -11.23 14.28 11.77
CA THR A 215 -11.40 14.62 10.34
C THR A 215 -10.08 14.65 9.58
N VAL A 216 -8.98 14.36 10.27
CA VAL A 216 -7.63 14.29 9.69
C VAL A 216 -7.05 12.92 9.96
N LEU A 217 -6.63 12.24 8.89
CA LEU A 217 -5.90 10.98 9.00
C LEU A 217 -4.40 11.26 9.02
N THR A 218 -3.70 10.72 10.02
CA THR A 218 -2.24 10.77 10.07
C THR A 218 -1.64 9.50 9.46
N VAL A 219 -0.74 9.70 8.49
CA VAL A 219 0.03 8.64 7.85
C VAL A 219 1.51 8.96 8.01
N TYR A 220 2.31 7.96 8.37
CA TYR A 220 3.76 8.08 8.35
C TYR A 220 4.34 7.17 7.26
N ALA A 221 5.50 7.56 6.71
CA ALA A 221 6.22 6.77 5.73
C ALA A 221 7.73 6.83 5.94
N LEU A 222 8.41 5.73 5.63
CA LEU A 222 9.86 5.64 5.56
C LEU A 222 10.28 5.58 4.11
N LEU A 223 11.10 6.56 3.69
CA LEU A 223 11.67 6.65 2.35
C LEU A 223 13.08 6.07 2.36
N GLU A 224 13.38 5.25 1.37
CA GLU A 224 14.70 4.66 1.15
C GLU A 224 15.15 4.87 -0.30
N GLY A 225 16.42 5.27 -0.46
CA GLY A 225 17.08 5.44 -1.74
C GLY A 225 18.59 5.33 -1.60
N GLU A 226 19.27 5.21 -2.72
CA GLU A 226 20.74 5.11 -2.76
C GLU A 226 21.40 6.38 -2.23
N SER A 227 20.84 7.55 -2.58
CA SER A 227 21.40 8.85 -2.22
C SER A 227 20.82 9.46 -0.96
N ALA A 228 19.62 9.02 -0.53
CA ALA A 228 18.94 9.59 0.62
C ALA A 228 17.97 8.61 1.30
N THR A 229 17.70 8.87 2.57
CA THR A 229 16.59 8.30 3.34
C THR A 229 15.68 9.41 3.84
N GLY A 230 14.46 9.06 4.26
CA GLY A 230 13.56 10.07 4.82
C GLY A 230 12.46 9.50 5.70
N ALA A 231 12.09 10.26 6.71
CA ALA A 231 10.90 10.06 7.51
C ALA A 231 9.86 11.09 7.11
N TYR A 232 8.63 10.65 6.83
CA TYR A 232 7.52 11.51 6.40
C TYR A 232 6.35 11.36 7.34
N ARG A 233 5.64 12.46 7.57
CA ARG A 233 4.35 12.53 8.23
C ARG A 233 3.39 13.30 7.35
N PHE A 234 2.26 12.70 7.03
CA PHE A 234 1.18 13.28 6.26
C PHE A 234 -0.04 13.46 7.16
N GLY A 235 -0.66 14.64 7.11
CA GLY A 235 -1.98 14.90 7.64
C GLY A 235 -2.96 15.05 6.49
N VAL A 236 -3.82 14.06 6.27
CA VAL A 236 -4.82 14.06 5.19
C VAL A 236 -6.13 14.59 5.74
N ALA A 237 -6.54 15.77 5.29
CA ALA A 237 -7.78 16.45 5.67
C ALA A 237 -8.72 16.54 4.46
N PRO A 238 -9.66 15.57 4.31
CA PRO A 238 -10.65 15.61 3.24
C PRO A 238 -11.64 16.77 3.44
N GLY A 239 -12.21 17.29 2.34
CA GLY A 239 -13.18 18.35 2.34
C GLY A 239 -13.60 18.70 0.92
N GLY A 240 -14.17 19.90 0.71
CA GLY A 240 -14.41 20.42 -0.63
C GLY A 240 -13.12 20.44 -1.47
N ILE A 241 -12.01 20.75 -0.79
CA ILE A 241 -10.64 20.55 -1.28
C ILE A 241 -9.94 19.67 -0.27
N THR A 242 -9.34 18.57 -0.70
CA THR A 242 -8.52 17.72 0.17
C THR A 242 -7.16 18.35 0.38
N VAL A 243 -6.82 18.63 1.62
CA VAL A 243 -5.51 19.20 2.00
C VAL A 243 -4.62 18.10 2.56
N MET A 244 -3.37 18.10 2.13
CA MET A 244 -2.34 17.19 2.64
C MET A 244 -1.18 18.01 3.21
N ASP A 245 -1.09 18.08 4.56
CA ASP A 245 0.06 18.66 5.24
C ASP A 245 1.19 17.61 5.28
N VAL A 246 2.42 18.01 4.94
CA VAL A 246 3.55 17.09 4.89
C VAL A 246 4.74 17.63 5.68
N ASP A 247 5.14 16.90 6.71
CA ASP A 247 6.42 17.09 7.40
C ASP A 247 7.40 16.01 6.93
N ALA A 248 8.62 16.39 6.60
CA ALA A 248 9.63 15.44 6.16
C ALA A 248 11.00 15.74 6.77
N LEU A 249 11.69 14.70 7.21
CA LEU A 249 13.12 14.71 7.49
C LEU A 249 13.80 13.91 6.37
N VAL A 250 14.58 14.59 5.52
CA VAL A 250 15.37 13.94 4.47
C VAL A 250 16.84 13.99 4.86
N ILE A 251 17.53 12.86 4.74
CA ILE A 251 18.93 12.70 5.12
C ILE A 251 19.70 12.15 3.93
N ALA A 252 20.66 12.92 3.44
CA ALA A 252 21.54 12.49 2.35
C ALA A 252 22.55 11.43 2.85
N ARG A 253 22.72 10.36 2.07
CA ARG A 253 23.78 9.34 2.26
C ARG A 253 25.08 9.74 1.56
N LYS A 254 24.96 10.52 0.49
CA LYS A 254 26.06 11.02 -0.35
C LYS A 254 25.69 12.39 -0.92
N PRO A 255 26.62 13.12 -1.51
CA PRO A 255 26.33 14.39 -2.18
C PRO A 255 25.28 14.19 -3.28
N ILE A 256 24.28 15.08 -3.33
CA ILE A 256 23.22 15.12 -4.34
C ILE A 256 23.38 16.42 -5.11
N GLU A 257 23.44 16.36 -6.44
CA GLU A 257 23.61 17.55 -7.28
C GLU A 257 22.30 18.33 -7.42
N ARG A 258 21.18 17.59 -7.60
CA ARG A 258 19.86 18.18 -7.75
C ARG A 258 18.84 17.43 -6.91
N ILE A 259 18.13 18.16 -6.06
CA ILE A 259 17.07 17.61 -5.22
C ILE A 259 15.75 18.33 -5.51
N GLY A 260 14.67 17.57 -5.67
CA GLY A 260 13.30 18.07 -5.76
C GLY A 260 12.50 17.58 -4.56
N LEU A 261 11.92 18.52 -3.79
CA LEU A 261 11.06 18.22 -2.65
C LEU A 261 9.60 18.24 -3.10
N ALA A 262 8.90 17.13 -2.94
CA ALA A 262 7.52 16.94 -3.36
C ALA A 262 7.23 17.48 -4.79
N PRO A 263 8.06 17.15 -5.78
CA PRO A 263 7.83 17.63 -7.14
C PRO A 263 6.54 17.03 -7.68
N LEU A 264 5.78 17.86 -8.35
CA LEU A 264 4.58 17.41 -9.05
C LEU A 264 4.99 16.61 -10.29
N THR A 265 4.28 15.55 -10.57
CA THR A 265 4.55 14.64 -11.69
C THR A 265 3.26 14.31 -12.43
N SER A 266 3.40 13.67 -13.58
CA SER A 266 2.27 13.31 -14.44
C SER A 266 1.51 14.55 -14.95
N MET A 267 2.24 15.66 -15.13
CA MET A 267 1.69 16.88 -15.72
C MET A 267 1.51 16.67 -17.22
N TYR A 268 0.33 16.98 -17.68
CA TYR A 268 0.08 17.14 -19.11
C TYR A 268 0.03 18.64 -19.41
N GLN A 269 1.00 19.12 -20.18
CA GLN A 269 1.03 20.52 -20.57
C GLN A 269 0.12 20.69 -21.79
N PHE A 270 -1.06 21.24 -21.54
CA PHE A 270 -2.03 21.63 -22.56
C PHE A 270 -2.37 23.11 -22.37
N GLY A 271 -2.18 23.91 -23.38
CA GLY A 271 -2.53 25.33 -23.34
C GLY A 271 -3.24 25.76 -24.61
N GLU A 272 -3.94 26.89 -24.56
CA GLU A 272 -4.57 27.50 -25.75
C GLU A 272 -3.56 27.74 -26.89
N ASN A 273 -2.28 27.91 -26.56
CA ASN A 273 -1.19 28.17 -27.49
C ASN A 273 -0.58 26.89 -28.10
N ASP A 274 -0.90 25.72 -27.56
CA ASP A 274 -0.42 24.42 -28.05
C ASP A 274 -1.47 23.33 -27.85
N PRO A 275 -2.62 23.43 -28.55
CA PRO A 275 -3.63 22.39 -28.51
C PRO A 275 -3.13 21.18 -29.31
N ILE A 276 -3.04 20.02 -28.66
CA ILE A 276 -2.83 18.76 -29.38
C ILE A 276 -4.15 18.40 -30.08
N PRO A 277 -4.18 18.38 -31.41
CA PRO A 277 -5.35 17.89 -32.15
C PRO A 277 -5.59 16.42 -31.74
N ASP A 278 -6.80 16.04 -31.38
CA ASP A 278 -7.25 14.68 -31.06
C ASP A 278 -7.05 14.14 -29.62
N SER A 279 -6.83 14.94 -28.60
CA SER A 279 -7.04 14.43 -27.26
C SER A 279 -8.52 14.52 -26.87
N SER A 280 -9.24 13.40 -26.91
CA SER A 280 -10.64 13.31 -26.46
C SER A 280 -10.81 13.45 -24.94
N THR A 281 -9.75 13.74 -24.22
CA THR A 281 -9.72 14.05 -22.80
C THR A 281 -9.38 15.52 -22.59
N THR A 282 -10.37 16.38 -22.76
CA THR A 282 -10.31 17.75 -22.26
C THR A 282 -10.35 17.70 -20.73
N VAL A 283 -9.20 17.72 -20.11
CA VAL A 283 -9.09 18.25 -18.76
C VAL A 283 -9.23 19.75 -18.91
N GLY A 284 -10.40 20.31 -18.64
CA GLY A 284 -10.65 21.74 -18.72
C GLY A 284 -9.64 22.52 -17.85
N PRO A 285 -9.37 23.79 -18.17
CA PRO A 285 -8.50 24.65 -17.37
C PRO A 285 -9.22 25.04 -16.06
N GLY A 286 -9.31 24.09 -15.13
CA GLY A 286 -9.59 24.43 -13.75
C GLY A 286 -8.33 24.98 -13.11
N PRO A 287 -8.41 26.03 -12.26
CA PRO A 287 -7.24 26.45 -11.49
C PRO A 287 -6.74 25.24 -10.72
N SER A 288 -5.45 24.88 -10.94
CA SER A 288 -4.82 23.80 -10.19
C SER A 288 -5.00 24.08 -8.69
N PRO A 289 -5.71 23.23 -7.93
CA PRO A 289 -5.90 23.46 -6.50
C PRO A 289 -4.61 23.24 -5.69
N TRP A 290 -3.51 22.98 -6.35
CA TRP A 290 -2.24 22.62 -5.73
C TRP A 290 -1.33 23.85 -5.59
N THR A 291 -1.51 24.62 -4.54
CA THR A 291 -0.48 25.55 -4.06
C THR A 291 0.30 24.87 -2.95
N SER A 292 1.54 24.46 -3.23
CA SER A 292 2.47 24.05 -2.18
C SER A 292 2.78 25.26 -1.30
N ARG A 293 2.24 25.31 -0.09
CA ARG A 293 2.60 26.33 0.89
C ARG A 293 3.71 25.78 1.78
N TRP A 294 4.93 26.21 1.53
CA TRP A 294 6.08 25.87 2.36
C TRP A 294 6.09 26.76 3.61
N ARG A 295 6.10 26.17 4.78
CA ARG A 295 6.46 26.85 6.03
C ARG A 295 7.97 26.64 6.25
N ARG A 296 8.66 27.75 6.53
CA ARG A 296 10.08 27.74 6.89
C ARG A 296 10.26 27.31 8.35
#